data_33d2b30dc82c331bf5d3c69a15cb3eb9
#
_entry.id   33d2b30dc82c331bf5d3c69a15cb3eb9
#
_cell.length_a   1.000
_cell.length_b   1.000
_cell.length_c   1.000
_cell.angle_alpha   90.00
_cell.angle_beta   90.00
_cell.angle_gamma   90.00
#
_symmetry.space_group_name_H-M   'P 1'
#
loop_
_entity.id
_entity.type
_entity.pdbx_description
1 polymer ?
#
loop_
_entity_poly.entity_id
_entity_poly.type
_entity_poly.pdbx_seq_one_letter_code
_entity_poly.pdbx_strand_id
1 'polypeptide(L)'
;MGAWDEQNPRRRIDLARKALRISDDCADAFVLLAEEASSSLDEATALYEKGVRAGERALGEKTFTEDAGHFWGLLETRPYMRARAGLANCLRRAGKLGDAIGHYQELLRLNPNDNQGNRHMLEVCFVAAGRNDDAAELLERYPEESIADWSYTSALVAFRLSGGSPDACEKLRNAVKHNPHVPAYLLGLKRMPGRMPSHFGIGSVDEAVIYAELHGDNWKKTEGAMEWLERESKEK
;
A
#
# COMPACT_ATOMS: atom_id res chain seq x y z
N MET A 1 6.25 30.21 -3.48
CA MET A 1 7.08 29.00 -3.44
C MET A 1 6.63 28.19 -2.22
N GLY A 2 6.02 27.03 -2.44
CA GLY A 2 5.52 26.18 -1.37
C GLY A 2 6.64 25.34 -0.75
N ALA A 3 6.38 24.73 0.42
CA ALA A 3 7.37 23.85 1.07
C ALA A 3 7.71 22.61 0.19
N TRP A 4 6.79 22.16 -0.65
CA TRP A 4 7.00 21.06 -1.58
C TRP A 4 7.92 21.41 -2.77
N ASP A 5 8.08 22.70 -3.11
CA ASP A 5 8.95 23.17 -4.20
C ASP A 5 10.40 23.37 -3.73
N GLU A 6 10.64 23.39 -2.42
CA GLU A 6 11.95 23.60 -1.83
C GLU A 6 12.79 22.32 -1.88
N GLN A 7 14.01 22.39 -2.41
CA GLN A 7 14.91 21.24 -2.57
C GLN A 7 15.67 20.89 -1.27
N ASN A 8 15.86 21.87 -0.38
CA ASN A 8 16.64 21.68 0.84
C ASN A 8 15.76 21.13 1.96
N PRO A 9 16.01 19.91 2.48
CA PRO A 9 15.19 19.30 3.53
C PRO A 9 15.07 20.14 4.80
N ARG A 10 16.15 20.80 5.22
CA ARG A 10 16.11 21.66 6.42
C ARG A 10 15.19 22.85 6.22
N ARG A 11 15.23 23.49 5.06
CA ARG A 11 14.33 24.60 4.73
C ARG A 11 12.87 24.13 4.60
N ARG A 12 12.62 22.93 4.07
CA ARG A 12 11.28 22.34 4.08
C ARG A 12 10.72 22.20 5.48
N ILE A 13 11.51 21.64 6.42
CA ILE A 13 11.13 21.51 7.82
C ILE A 13 10.83 22.88 8.45
N ASP A 14 11.67 23.89 8.20
CA ASP A 14 11.48 25.23 8.74
C ASP A 14 10.20 25.90 8.18
N LEU A 15 9.91 25.70 6.89
CA LEU A 15 8.66 26.15 6.27
C LEU A 15 7.44 25.47 6.86
N ALA A 16 7.49 24.16 7.09
CA ALA A 16 6.40 23.42 7.74
C ALA A 16 6.16 23.93 9.18
N ARG A 17 7.21 24.12 9.97
CA ARG A 17 7.10 24.70 11.31
C ARG A 17 6.55 26.12 11.29
N LYS A 18 6.93 26.93 10.28
CA LYS A 18 6.39 28.28 10.10
C LYS A 18 4.91 28.25 9.75
N ALA A 19 4.47 27.33 8.87
CA ALA A 19 3.06 27.15 8.54
C ALA A 19 2.23 26.83 9.78
N LEU A 20 2.71 25.91 10.65
CA LEU A 20 2.02 25.55 11.89
C LEU A 20 1.97 26.67 12.93
N ARG A 21 2.85 27.67 12.86
CA ARG A 21 2.72 28.89 13.71
C ARG A 21 1.64 29.83 13.21
N ILE A 22 1.22 29.71 11.95
CA ILE A 22 0.15 30.53 11.35
C ILE A 22 -1.19 29.82 11.52
N SER A 23 -1.24 28.51 11.26
CA SER A 23 -2.46 27.69 11.43
C SER A 23 -2.07 26.27 11.77
N ASP A 24 -2.71 25.69 12.79
CA ASP A 24 -2.60 24.28 13.18
C ASP A 24 -3.49 23.36 12.34
N ASP A 25 -4.24 23.92 11.37
CA ASP A 25 -5.04 23.18 10.39
C ASP A 25 -4.28 22.86 9.08
N CYS A 26 -2.96 23.16 9.03
CA CYS A 26 -2.12 22.86 7.89
C CYS A 26 -1.70 21.37 7.88
N ALA A 27 -2.53 20.48 7.34
CA ALA A 27 -2.26 19.03 7.29
C ALA A 27 -0.94 18.69 6.59
N ASP A 28 -0.61 19.36 5.48
CA ASP A 28 0.65 19.13 4.74
C ASP A 28 1.91 19.47 5.56
N ALA A 29 1.82 20.41 6.50
CA ALA A 29 2.96 20.69 7.35
C ALA A 29 3.26 19.53 8.30
N PHE A 30 2.24 18.85 8.82
CA PHE A 30 2.42 17.63 9.62
C PHE A 30 2.95 16.48 8.77
N VAL A 31 2.44 16.30 7.53
CA VAL A 31 2.95 15.30 6.58
C VAL A 31 4.45 15.49 6.36
N LEU A 32 4.85 16.70 6.03
CA LEU A 32 6.26 17.02 5.75
C LEU A 32 7.14 16.78 6.97
N LEU A 33 6.68 17.14 8.17
CA LEU A 33 7.41 16.86 9.41
C LEU A 33 7.50 15.37 9.71
N ALA A 34 6.46 14.59 9.39
CA ALA A 34 6.48 13.14 9.55
C ALA A 34 7.49 12.48 8.61
N GLU A 35 7.59 12.95 7.37
CA GLU A 35 8.49 12.39 6.36
C GLU A 35 9.97 12.78 6.58
N GLU A 36 10.23 14.03 7.01
CA GLU A 36 11.57 14.60 6.99
C GLU A 36 12.20 14.84 8.36
N ALA A 37 11.40 14.91 9.42
CA ALA A 37 11.89 15.26 10.76
C ALA A 37 11.68 14.19 11.82
N SER A 38 10.85 13.18 11.57
CA SER A 38 10.62 12.12 12.55
C SER A 38 11.85 11.21 12.70
N SER A 39 12.16 10.85 13.93
CA SER A 39 13.28 9.97 14.27
C SER A 39 12.83 8.51 14.52
N SER A 40 11.52 8.28 14.63
CA SER A 40 10.93 6.98 14.92
C SER A 40 9.57 6.79 14.24
N LEU A 41 9.14 5.53 14.12
CA LEU A 41 7.82 5.21 13.61
C LEU A 41 6.70 5.81 14.47
N ASP A 42 6.87 5.81 15.79
CA ASP A 42 5.88 6.37 16.72
C ASP A 42 5.76 7.90 16.56
N GLU A 43 6.88 8.60 16.39
CA GLU A 43 6.88 10.04 16.13
C GLU A 43 6.22 10.37 14.79
N ALA A 44 6.55 9.61 13.73
CA ALA A 44 5.89 9.75 12.43
C ALA A 44 4.38 9.51 12.54
N THR A 45 3.97 8.44 13.24
CA THR A 45 2.56 8.11 13.47
C THR A 45 1.83 9.28 14.14
N ALA A 46 2.39 9.81 15.24
CA ALA A 46 1.79 10.93 15.97
C ALA A 46 1.66 12.20 15.11
N LEU A 47 2.64 12.45 14.23
CA LEU A 47 2.58 13.59 13.30
C LEU A 47 1.51 13.38 12.22
N TYR A 48 1.42 12.20 11.63
CA TYR A 48 0.36 11.90 10.66
C TYR A 48 -1.04 11.95 11.29
N GLU A 49 -1.22 11.47 12.53
CA GLU A 49 -2.47 11.63 13.27
C GLU A 49 -2.88 13.10 13.44
N LYS A 50 -1.91 13.97 13.78
CA LYS A 50 -2.15 15.42 13.84
C LYS A 50 -2.53 15.98 12.47
N GLY A 51 -1.87 15.51 11.41
CA GLY A 51 -2.18 15.88 10.03
C GLY A 51 -3.61 15.48 9.61
N VAL A 52 -4.04 14.27 9.95
CA VAL A 52 -5.43 13.81 9.70
C VAL A 52 -6.43 14.72 10.41
N ARG A 53 -6.24 14.95 11.73
CA ARG A 53 -7.12 15.84 12.49
C ARG A 53 -7.11 17.29 11.99
N ALA A 54 -5.98 17.80 11.55
CA ALA A 54 -5.86 19.12 10.94
C ALA A 54 -6.66 19.20 9.63
N GLY A 55 -6.53 18.18 8.77
CA GLY A 55 -7.29 18.11 7.52
C GLY A 55 -8.80 17.98 7.75
N GLU A 56 -9.24 17.21 8.76
CA GLU A 56 -10.65 17.08 9.14
C GLU A 56 -11.25 18.42 9.58
N ARG A 57 -10.52 19.19 10.40
CA ARG A 57 -10.96 20.53 10.82
C ARG A 57 -11.01 21.51 9.65
N ALA A 58 -9.98 21.49 8.80
CA ALA A 58 -9.90 22.39 7.64
C ALA A 58 -11.01 22.16 6.62
N LEU A 59 -11.41 20.92 6.40
CA LEU A 59 -12.41 20.53 5.40
C LEU A 59 -13.84 20.63 5.93
N GLY A 60 -14.05 20.32 7.22
CA GLY A 60 -15.39 20.24 7.83
C GLY A 60 -16.18 19.01 7.39
N GLU A 61 -17.18 18.63 8.18
CA GLU A 61 -17.94 17.38 8.02
C GLU A 61 -18.67 17.24 6.67
N LYS A 62 -19.16 18.36 6.12
CA LYS A 62 -19.92 18.36 4.87
C LYS A 62 -19.11 17.82 3.69
N THR A 63 -17.85 18.22 3.58
CA THR A 63 -16.95 17.78 2.50
C THR A 63 -16.85 16.25 2.42
N PHE A 64 -16.80 15.56 3.57
CA PHE A 64 -16.70 14.09 3.63
C PHE A 64 -17.97 13.36 3.18
N THR A 65 -19.10 14.04 3.07
CA THR A 65 -20.37 13.50 2.57
C THR A 65 -20.70 13.99 1.17
N GLU A 66 -20.55 15.29 0.90
CA GLU A 66 -20.95 15.91 -0.36
C GLU A 66 -19.93 15.63 -1.48
N ASP A 67 -18.64 15.59 -1.14
CA ASP A 67 -17.54 15.39 -2.11
C ASP A 67 -16.95 13.97 -2.07
N ALA A 68 -17.57 13.04 -1.34
CA ALA A 68 -17.14 11.65 -1.29
C ALA A 68 -17.08 11.05 -2.72
N GLY A 69 -15.98 10.38 -3.04
CA GLY A 69 -15.71 9.85 -4.38
C GLY A 69 -14.93 10.79 -5.30
N HIS A 70 -14.80 12.08 -4.96
CA HIS A 70 -14.15 13.10 -5.77
C HIS A 70 -12.93 13.77 -5.12
N PHE A 71 -12.52 13.32 -3.93
CA PHE A 71 -11.50 13.96 -3.10
C PHE A 71 -10.19 14.25 -3.84
N TRP A 72 -9.70 13.34 -4.68
CA TRP A 72 -8.46 13.61 -5.41
C TRP A 72 -8.56 14.72 -6.45
N GLY A 73 -9.76 14.96 -6.97
CA GLY A 73 -10.04 16.05 -7.91
C GLY A 73 -9.95 17.44 -7.27
N LEU A 74 -10.16 17.54 -5.97
CA LEU A 74 -10.14 18.78 -5.20
C LEU A 74 -8.74 18.99 -4.58
N LEU A 75 -8.15 20.17 -4.79
CA LEU A 75 -6.79 20.43 -4.29
C LEU A 75 -6.75 20.54 -2.78
N GLU A 76 -7.77 21.11 -2.19
CA GLU A 76 -7.92 21.34 -0.75
C GLU A 76 -8.04 20.05 0.07
N THR A 77 -8.49 18.93 -0.53
CA THR A 77 -8.63 17.65 0.16
C THR A 77 -7.35 16.81 0.15
N ARG A 78 -6.44 17.07 -0.80
CA ARG A 78 -5.19 16.31 -0.97
C ARG A 78 -4.28 16.30 0.26
N PRO A 79 -4.14 17.39 1.04
CA PRO A 79 -3.37 17.35 2.30
C PRO A 79 -3.89 16.32 3.29
N TYR A 80 -5.21 16.23 3.47
CA TYR A 80 -5.84 15.20 4.29
C TYR A 80 -5.57 13.79 3.74
N MET A 81 -5.72 13.59 2.43
CA MET A 81 -5.48 12.30 1.78
C MET A 81 -4.05 11.82 2.00
N ARG A 82 -3.05 12.72 1.87
CA ARG A 82 -1.63 12.41 2.15
C ARG A 82 -1.41 12.05 3.61
N ALA A 83 -1.95 12.83 4.53
CA ALA A 83 -1.82 12.59 5.96
C ALA A 83 -2.42 11.22 6.35
N ARG A 84 -3.61 10.91 5.83
CA ARG A 84 -4.30 9.64 6.12
C ARG A 84 -3.57 8.43 5.52
N ALA A 85 -3.03 8.54 4.31
CA ALA A 85 -2.23 7.49 3.68
C ALA A 85 -0.91 7.24 4.44
N GLY A 86 -0.25 8.31 4.89
CA GLY A 86 0.95 8.21 5.73
C GLY A 86 0.67 7.53 7.07
N LEU A 87 -0.46 7.89 7.73
CA LEU A 87 -0.90 7.24 8.96
C LEU A 87 -1.18 5.75 8.74
N ALA A 88 -1.93 5.40 7.71
CA ALA A 88 -2.23 4.01 7.37
C ALA A 88 -0.94 3.18 7.17
N ASN A 89 0.05 3.73 6.46
CA ASN A 89 1.33 3.07 6.27
C ASN A 89 2.12 2.89 7.58
N CYS A 90 2.13 3.89 8.46
CA CYS A 90 2.75 3.76 9.78
C CYS A 90 2.08 2.67 10.63
N LEU A 91 0.74 2.63 10.65
CA LEU A 91 -0.03 1.61 11.37
C LEU A 91 0.25 0.20 10.82
N ARG A 92 0.30 0.04 9.49
CA ARG A 92 0.67 -1.23 8.84
C ARG A 92 2.07 -1.68 9.28
N ARG A 93 3.06 -0.78 9.24
CA ARG A 93 4.44 -1.05 9.67
C ARG A 93 4.56 -1.38 11.16
N ALA A 94 3.66 -0.84 11.98
CA ALA A 94 3.55 -1.16 13.41
C ALA A 94 2.78 -2.47 13.67
N GLY A 95 2.32 -3.19 12.63
CA GLY A 95 1.52 -4.42 12.77
C GLY A 95 0.06 -4.19 13.19
N LYS A 96 -0.40 -2.95 13.26
CA LYS A 96 -1.79 -2.58 13.58
C LYS A 96 -2.66 -2.67 12.32
N LEU A 97 -2.77 -3.90 11.78
CA LEU A 97 -3.39 -4.13 10.47
C LEU A 97 -4.86 -3.72 10.42
N GLY A 98 -5.64 -3.96 11.49
CA GLY A 98 -7.06 -3.57 11.54
C GLY A 98 -7.26 -2.06 11.37
N ASP A 99 -6.47 -1.26 12.08
CA ASP A 99 -6.53 0.21 11.99
C ASP A 99 -6.08 0.69 10.61
N ALA A 100 -4.97 0.12 10.08
CA ALA A 100 -4.48 0.45 8.74
C ALA A 100 -5.53 0.17 7.66
N ILE A 101 -6.21 -0.99 7.72
CA ILE A 101 -7.30 -1.38 6.82
C ILE A 101 -8.40 -0.32 6.84
N GLY A 102 -8.87 0.11 8.02
CA GLY A 102 -9.91 1.13 8.13
C GLY A 102 -9.51 2.45 7.46
N HIS A 103 -8.26 2.87 7.61
CA HIS A 103 -7.76 4.08 6.94
C HIS A 103 -7.67 3.92 5.41
N TYR A 104 -7.16 2.80 4.89
CA TYR A 104 -7.08 2.56 3.45
C TYR A 104 -8.48 2.41 2.81
N GLN A 105 -9.40 1.71 3.46
CA GLN A 105 -10.80 1.61 2.98
C GLN A 105 -11.46 2.99 2.87
N GLU A 106 -11.26 3.86 3.86
CA GLU A 106 -11.79 5.22 3.80
C GLU A 106 -11.15 6.04 2.67
N LEU A 107 -9.83 5.89 2.42
CA LEU A 107 -9.17 6.53 1.29
C LEU A 107 -9.77 6.11 -0.06
N LEU A 108 -10.09 4.81 -0.21
CA LEU A 108 -10.74 4.28 -1.41
C LEU A 108 -12.22 4.72 -1.52
N ARG A 109 -12.93 4.90 -0.39
CA ARG A 109 -14.28 5.47 -0.38
C ARG A 109 -14.29 6.92 -0.86
N LEU A 110 -13.32 7.71 -0.41
CA LEU A 110 -13.19 9.12 -0.76
C LEU A 110 -12.63 9.33 -2.19
N ASN A 111 -11.86 8.38 -2.70
CA ASN A 111 -11.25 8.42 -4.03
C ASN A 111 -11.23 7.00 -4.65
N PRO A 112 -12.36 6.53 -5.22
CA PRO A 112 -12.46 5.19 -5.80
C PRO A 112 -11.50 4.91 -6.97
N ASN A 113 -11.06 5.97 -7.68
CA ASN A 113 -10.07 5.87 -8.75
C ASN A 113 -8.66 5.59 -8.24
N ASP A 114 -8.47 5.68 -6.94
CA ASP A 114 -7.22 5.38 -6.23
C ASP A 114 -5.95 5.98 -6.86
N ASN A 115 -5.95 7.28 -7.11
CA ASN A 115 -4.82 7.98 -7.68
C ASN A 115 -3.53 7.90 -6.83
N GLN A 116 -3.63 7.46 -5.57
CA GLN A 116 -2.51 7.27 -4.65
C GLN A 116 -2.00 5.83 -4.59
N GLY A 117 -2.68 4.85 -5.20
CA GLY A 117 -2.32 3.44 -5.16
C GLY A 117 -2.53 2.77 -3.79
N ASN A 118 -3.47 3.27 -2.98
CA ASN A 118 -3.76 2.74 -1.64
C ASN A 118 -4.30 1.31 -1.66
N ARG A 119 -4.92 0.88 -2.78
CA ARG A 119 -5.43 -0.49 -2.98
C ARG A 119 -4.35 -1.55 -2.79
N HIS A 120 -3.10 -1.26 -3.22
CA HIS A 120 -1.99 -2.20 -3.08
C HIS A 120 -1.63 -2.44 -1.61
N MET A 121 -1.57 -1.36 -0.81
CA MET A 121 -1.28 -1.50 0.61
C MET A 121 -2.47 -2.08 1.39
N LEU A 122 -3.70 -1.83 0.96
CA LEU A 122 -4.90 -2.45 1.53
C LEU A 122 -4.90 -3.97 1.27
N GLU A 123 -4.56 -4.39 0.06
CA GLU A 123 -4.42 -5.79 -0.33
C GLU A 123 -3.38 -6.49 0.56
N VAL A 124 -2.17 -5.93 0.71
CA VAL A 124 -1.14 -6.42 1.62
C VAL A 124 -1.67 -6.60 3.04
N CYS A 125 -2.44 -5.62 3.54
CA CYS A 125 -3.03 -5.70 4.88
C CYS A 125 -4.08 -6.81 5.00
N PHE A 126 -4.96 -6.98 4.02
CA PHE A 126 -5.98 -8.04 4.01
C PHE A 126 -5.33 -9.42 4.02
N VAL A 127 -4.37 -9.65 3.15
CA VAL A 127 -3.66 -10.93 3.02
C VAL A 127 -2.89 -11.27 4.31
N ALA A 128 -2.20 -10.28 4.89
CA ALA A 128 -1.46 -10.45 6.15
C ALA A 128 -2.39 -10.69 7.35
N ALA A 129 -3.60 -10.11 7.33
CA ALA A 129 -4.62 -10.31 8.37
C ALA A 129 -5.46 -11.59 8.17
N GLY A 130 -5.25 -12.35 7.09
CA GLY A 130 -6.05 -13.54 6.76
C GLY A 130 -7.47 -13.23 6.29
N ARG A 131 -7.77 -11.98 5.92
CA ARG A 131 -9.06 -11.53 5.41
C ARG A 131 -9.18 -11.84 3.92
N ASN A 132 -9.25 -13.14 3.61
CA ASN A 132 -9.14 -13.61 2.23
C ASN A 132 -10.35 -13.21 1.36
N ASP A 133 -11.57 -13.18 1.91
CA ASP A 133 -12.77 -12.76 1.17
C ASP A 133 -12.71 -11.28 0.79
N ASP A 134 -12.27 -10.41 1.73
CA ASP A 134 -12.07 -8.99 1.45
C ASP A 134 -10.94 -8.74 0.44
N ALA A 135 -9.88 -9.55 0.50
CA ALA A 135 -8.80 -9.49 -0.49
C ALA A 135 -9.31 -9.89 -1.89
N ALA A 136 -10.12 -10.97 -1.98
CA ALA A 136 -10.71 -11.40 -3.24
C ALA A 136 -11.62 -10.32 -3.84
N GLU A 137 -12.52 -9.72 -3.03
CA GLU A 137 -13.39 -8.63 -3.47
C GLU A 137 -12.59 -7.42 -3.99
N LEU A 138 -11.52 -7.03 -3.26
CA LEU A 138 -10.65 -5.93 -3.68
C LEU A 138 -9.96 -6.23 -5.01
N LEU A 139 -9.42 -7.45 -5.18
CA LEU A 139 -8.75 -7.89 -6.39
C LEU A 139 -9.69 -7.92 -7.60
N GLU A 140 -10.94 -8.34 -7.42
CA GLU A 140 -11.98 -8.35 -8.46
C GLU A 140 -12.42 -6.94 -8.85
N ARG A 141 -12.39 -5.99 -7.92
CA ARG A 141 -12.75 -4.59 -8.17
C ARG A 141 -11.80 -3.88 -9.13
N TYR A 142 -10.54 -4.33 -9.24
CA TYR A 142 -9.51 -3.73 -10.09
C TYR A 142 -8.87 -4.79 -11.02
N PRO A 143 -9.62 -5.35 -11.97
CA PRO A 143 -9.22 -6.55 -12.73
C PRO A 143 -8.10 -6.30 -13.76
N GLU A 144 -7.83 -5.04 -14.12
CA GLU A 144 -6.87 -4.68 -15.18
C GLU A 144 -5.43 -4.53 -14.70
N GLU A 145 -5.16 -4.81 -13.43
CA GLU A 145 -3.82 -4.72 -12.86
C GLU A 145 -2.96 -5.92 -13.29
N SER A 146 -1.94 -5.64 -14.12
CA SER A 146 -1.05 -6.68 -14.69
C SER A 146 0.26 -6.83 -13.92
N ILE A 147 0.38 -6.28 -12.73
CA ILE A 147 1.59 -6.35 -11.90
C ILE A 147 1.65 -7.63 -11.08
N ALA A 148 2.86 -8.03 -10.69
CA ALA A 148 3.07 -9.24 -9.89
C ALA A 148 2.32 -9.20 -8.56
N ASP A 149 2.25 -8.03 -7.92
CA ASP A 149 1.50 -7.78 -6.68
C ASP A 149 0.06 -8.27 -6.80
N TRP A 150 -0.64 -7.93 -7.88
CA TRP A 150 -2.02 -8.29 -8.12
C TRP A 150 -2.19 -9.73 -8.57
N SER A 151 -1.39 -10.17 -9.55
CA SER A 151 -1.55 -11.49 -10.19
C SER A 151 -1.17 -12.65 -9.25
N TYR A 152 -0.04 -12.57 -8.56
CA TYR A 152 0.38 -13.60 -7.63
C TYR A 152 -0.44 -13.61 -6.34
N THR A 153 -0.89 -12.45 -5.88
CA THR A 153 -1.77 -12.40 -4.71
C THR A 153 -3.15 -12.96 -5.03
N SER A 154 -3.69 -12.70 -6.22
CA SER A 154 -4.93 -13.35 -6.69
C SER A 154 -4.82 -14.88 -6.64
N ALA A 155 -3.68 -15.44 -7.08
CA ALA A 155 -3.44 -16.87 -7.01
C ALA A 155 -3.35 -17.38 -5.57
N LEU A 156 -2.62 -16.68 -4.69
CA LEU A 156 -2.49 -17.05 -3.27
C LEU A 156 -3.84 -17.01 -2.55
N VAL A 157 -4.63 -15.97 -2.78
CA VAL A 157 -5.96 -15.81 -2.16
C VAL A 157 -6.90 -16.91 -2.65
N ALA A 158 -6.93 -17.20 -3.95
CA ALA A 158 -7.70 -18.31 -4.50
C ALA A 158 -7.28 -19.67 -3.90
N PHE A 159 -5.97 -19.89 -3.74
CA PHE A 159 -5.45 -21.09 -3.07
C PHE A 159 -5.88 -21.17 -1.60
N ARG A 160 -5.84 -20.07 -0.84
CA ARG A 160 -6.31 -20.03 0.56
C ARG A 160 -7.80 -20.35 0.69
N LEU A 161 -8.61 -19.92 -0.27
CA LEU A 161 -10.07 -20.12 -0.26
C LEU A 161 -10.48 -21.51 -0.75
N SER A 162 -9.74 -22.08 -1.71
CA SER A 162 -10.21 -23.27 -2.45
C SER A 162 -9.12 -24.32 -2.71
N GLY A 163 -7.96 -24.20 -2.05
CA GLY A 163 -6.81 -25.08 -2.30
C GLY A 163 -6.29 -24.94 -3.72
N GLY A 164 -5.62 -25.99 -4.21
CA GLY A 164 -5.14 -26.08 -5.60
C GLY A 164 -6.26 -26.31 -6.62
N SER A 165 -7.35 -25.57 -6.56
CA SER A 165 -8.47 -25.67 -7.51
C SER A 165 -8.05 -25.29 -8.93
N PRO A 166 -8.82 -25.67 -9.96
CA PRO A 166 -8.53 -25.28 -11.34
C PRO A 166 -8.41 -23.77 -11.53
N ASP A 167 -9.24 -22.97 -10.85
CA ASP A 167 -9.18 -21.49 -10.84
C ASP A 167 -7.87 -20.98 -10.23
N ALA A 168 -7.49 -21.47 -9.05
CA ALA A 168 -6.23 -21.09 -8.41
C ALA A 168 -5.02 -21.43 -9.29
N CYS A 169 -5.00 -22.63 -9.90
CA CYS A 169 -3.95 -23.05 -10.81
C CYS A 169 -3.89 -22.18 -12.07
N GLU A 170 -5.04 -21.78 -12.64
CA GLU A 170 -5.09 -20.87 -13.79
C GLU A 170 -4.55 -19.49 -13.43
N LYS A 171 -4.96 -18.90 -12.29
CA LYS A 171 -4.45 -17.64 -11.79
C LYS A 171 -2.93 -17.69 -11.59
N LEU A 172 -2.41 -18.76 -11.00
CA LEU A 172 -0.95 -18.89 -10.80
C LEU A 172 -0.20 -19.01 -12.13
N ARG A 173 -0.69 -19.82 -13.08
CA ARG A 173 -0.06 -19.90 -14.41
C ARG A 173 -0.06 -18.56 -15.13
N ASN A 174 -1.12 -17.78 -15.02
CA ASN A 174 -1.17 -16.42 -15.57
C ASN A 174 -0.19 -15.48 -14.87
N ALA A 175 -0.09 -15.55 -13.54
CA ALA A 175 0.90 -14.78 -12.78
C ALA A 175 2.35 -15.11 -13.21
N VAL A 176 2.67 -16.40 -13.37
CA VAL A 176 4.00 -16.86 -13.85
C VAL A 176 4.30 -16.35 -15.25
N LYS A 177 3.31 -16.27 -16.14
CA LYS A 177 3.50 -15.67 -17.48
C LYS A 177 3.78 -14.17 -17.41
N HIS A 178 3.14 -13.43 -16.48
CA HIS A 178 3.36 -12.00 -16.30
C HIS A 178 4.74 -11.70 -15.72
N ASN A 179 5.14 -12.43 -14.67
CA ASN A 179 6.48 -12.30 -14.09
C ASN A 179 7.07 -13.66 -13.69
N PRO A 180 7.87 -14.30 -14.56
CA PRO A 180 8.44 -15.62 -14.30
C PRO A 180 9.56 -15.63 -13.24
N HIS A 181 9.95 -14.47 -12.74
CA HIS A 181 11.02 -14.36 -11.76
C HIS A 181 10.53 -14.54 -10.32
N VAL A 182 9.27 -14.26 -10.02
CA VAL A 182 8.69 -14.32 -8.67
C VAL A 182 8.88 -15.68 -7.99
N PRO A 183 8.59 -16.84 -8.63
CA PRO A 183 8.74 -18.13 -7.97
C PRO A 183 10.16 -18.38 -7.45
N ALA A 184 11.19 -17.94 -8.19
CA ALA A 184 12.57 -18.16 -7.79
C ALA A 184 12.95 -17.43 -6.50
N TYR A 185 12.34 -16.26 -6.21
CA TYR A 185 12.56 -15.53 -4.97
C TYR A 185 11.71 -16.07 -3.83
N LEU A 186 10.43 -16.39 -4.07
CA LEU A 186 9.55 -16.98 -3.07
C LEU A 186 10.08 -18.32 -2.57
N LEU A 187 10.54 -19.18 -3.48
CA LEU A 187 11.10 -20.50 -3.18
C LEU A 187 12.55 -20.45 -2.62
N GLY A 188 13.13 -19.25 -2.50
CA GLY A 188 14.51 -19.10 -2.00
C GLY A 188 15.60 -19.63 -2.95
N LEU A 189 15.26 -19.88 -4.22
CA LEU A 189 16.22 -20.31 -5.26
C LEU A 189 17.11 -19.14 -5.71
N LYS A 190 16.67 -17.91 -5.49
CA LYS A 190 17.46 -16.70 -5.66
C LYS A 190 17.53 -15.93 -4.35
N ARG A 191 18.70 -15.36 -4.07
CA ARG A 191 18.94 -14.54 -2.88
C ARG A 191 18.35 -13.14 -3.07
N MET A 192 17.70 -12.62 -2.04
CA MET A 192 17.25 -11.22 -1.99
C MET A 192 18.45 -10.27 -2.06
N PRO A 193 18.34 -9.15 -2.79
CA PRO A 193 19.41 -8.17 -2.89
C PRO A 193 19.64 -7.47 -1.53
N GLY A 194 20.88 -7.02 -1.28
CA GLY A 194 21.21 -6.29 -0.05
C GLY A 194 20.61 -4.88 0.02
N ARG A 195 20.12 -4.36 -1.10
CA ARG A 195 19.38 -3.09 -1.20
C ARG A 195 18.14 -3.30 -2.05
N MET A 196 16.99 -2.91 -1.48
CA MET A 196 15.71 -3.02 -2.19
C MET A 196 15.65 -2.05 -3.37
N PRO A 197 15.07 -2.47 -4.51
CA PRO A 197 14.78 -1.59 -5.63
C PRO A 197 13.84 -0.44 -5.20
N SER A 198 14.10 0.77 -5.69
CA SER A 198 13.25 1.94 -5.46
C SER A 198 12.15 2.11 -6.50
N HIS A 199 12.26 1.40 -7.61
CA HIS A 199 11.31 1.37 -8.72
C HIS A 199 11.47 0.07 -9.48
N PHE A 200 10.48 -0.31 -10.27
CA PHE A 200 10.50 -1.51 -11.08
C PHE A 200 9.79 -1.30 -12.43
N GLY A 201 10.12 -2.14 -13.39
CA GLY A 201 9.33 -2.33 -14.60
C GLY A 201 8.46 -3.57 -14.46
N ILE A 202 7.28 -3.58 -15.07
CA ILE A 202 6.38 -4.74 -15.08
C ILE A 202 7.09 -5.95 -15.68
N GLY A 203 6.98 -7.12 -15.06
CA GLY A 203 7.63 -8.37 -15.47
C GLY A 203 9.15 -8.43 -15.15
N SER A 204 9.70 -7.42 -14.47
CA SER A 204 11.13 -7.35 -14.17
C SER A 204 11.54 -8.17 -12.93
N VAL A 205 12.85 -8.37 -12.79
CA VAL A 205 13.45 -8.95 -11.57
C VAL A 205 13.18 -8.07 -10.35
N ASP A 206 13.23 -6.75 -10.51
CA ASP A 206 13.02 -5.80 -9.41
C ASP A 206 11.57 -5.87 -8.88
N GLU A 207 10.59 -6.03 -9.76
CA GLU A 207 9.21 -6.28 -9.37
C GLU A 207 9.07 -7.59 -8.58
N ALA A 208 9.72 -8.66 -9.02
CA ALA A 208 9.70 -9.94 -8.32
C ALA A 208 10.32 -9.87 -6.92
N VAL A 209 11.38 -9.09 -6.77
CA VAL A 209 12.04 -8.82 -5.48
C VAL A 209 11.10 -8.07 -4.54
N ILE A 210 10.46 -7.00 -5.03
CA ILE A 210 9.51 -6.21 -4.24
C ILE A 210 8.33 -7.08 -3.81
N TYR A 211 7.76 -7.87 -4.72
CA TYR A 211 6.68 -8.80 -4.40
C TYR A 211 7.10 -9.80 -3.32
N ALA A 212 8.24 -10.45 -3.49
CA ALA A 212 8.73 -11.46 -2.54
C ALA A 212 9.00 -10.86 -1.13
N GLU A 213 9.44 -9.61 -1.05
CA GLU A 213 9.61 -8.89 0.22
C GLU A 213 8.27 -8.63 0.91
N LEU A 214 7.25 -8.20 0.16
CA LEU A 214 5.95 -7.85 0.70
C LEU A 214 5.11 -9.08 1.10
N HIS A 215 5.18 -10.13 0.30
CA HIS A 215 4.26 -11.27 0.39
C HIS A 215 4.91 -12.61 0.74
N GLY A 216 6.24 -12.70 0.75
CA GLY A 216 6.95 -13.95 0.99
C GLY A 216 6.54 -14.66 2.28
N ASP A 217 6.33 -13.91 3.36
CA ASP A 217 5.85 -14.46 4.62
C ASP A 217 4.42 -15.00 4.53
N ASN A 218 3.56 -14.37 3.73
CA ASN A 218 2.18 -14.81 3.52
C ASN A 218 2.14 -16.14 2.77
N TRP A 219 3.00 -16.32 1.77
CA TRP A 219 3.17 -17.59 1.07
C TRP A 219 3.66 -18.69 2.00
N LYS A 220 4.73 -18.45 2.77
CA LYS A 220 5.31 -19.41 3.72
C LYS A 220 4.35 -19.83 4.83
N LYS A 221 3.53 -18.89 5.32
CA LYS A 221 2.53 -19.16 6.37
C LYS A 221 1.27 -19.87 5.86
N THR A 222 1.07 -19.94 4.54
CA THR A 222 -0.05 -20.66 3.93
C THR A 222 0.34 -22.11 3.71
N GLU A 223 -0.30 -23.02 4.44
CA GLU A 223 -0.02 -24.46 4.38
C GLU A 223 -0.18 -24.98 2.95
N GLY A 224 0.84 -25.69 2.45
CA GLY A 224 0.85 -26.28 1.11
C GLY A 224 1.09 -25.30 -0.05
N ALA A 225 1.11 -23.98 0.19
CA ALA A 225 1.24 -23.00 -0.89
C ALA A 225 2.63 -23.02 -1.57
N MET A 226 3.69 -23.28 -0.79
CA MET A 226 5.05 -23.33 -1.33
C MET A 226 5.26 -24.53 -2.23
N GLU A 227 4.78 -25.71 -1.82
CA GLU A 227 4.83 -26.94 -2.61
C GLU A 227 3.96 -26.82 -3.86
N TRP A 228 2.80 -26.18 -3.73
CA TRP A 228 1.93 -25.90 -4.87
C TRP A 228 2.60 -24.94 -5.86
N LEU A 229 3.19 -23.84 -5.39
CA LEU A 229 3.95 -22.89 -6.23
C LEU A 229 5.09 -23.59 -6.97
N GLU A 230 5.86 -24.44 -6.29
CA GLU A 230 6.99 -25.17 -6.89
C GLU A 230 6.52 -26.10 -8.00
N ARG A 231 5.41 -26.83 -7.79
CA ARG A 231 4.85 -27.77 -8.76
C ARG A 231 4.33 -27.03 -9.99
N GLU A 232 3.43 -26.05 -9.79
CA GLU A 232 2.75 -25.35 -10.89
C GLU A 232 3.71 -24.45 -11.70
N SER A 233 4.76 -23.92 -11.08
CA SER A 233 5.73 -23.06 -11.79
C SER A 233 6.71 -23.85 -12.68
N LYS A 234 6.79 -25.19 -12.54
CA LYS A 234 7.61 -26.08 -13.37
C LYS A 234 6.86 -26.65 -14.57
N GLU A 235 5.54 -26.68 -14.53
CA GLU A 235 4.72 -27.13 -15.66
C GLU A 235 4.73 -26.04 -16.75
N LYS A 236 5.40 -26.32 -17.87
CA LYS A 236 5.52 -25.46 -19.06
C LYS A 236 4.38 -25.67 -20.03
#